data_b3f4ceb3bc5fbc3db88f89ae6c6e6e1b
#
_entry.id   b3f4ceb3bc5fbc3db88f89ae6c6e6e1b
#
_cell.length_a   1.000
_cell.length_b   1.000
_cell.length_c   1.000
_cell.angle_alpha   90.00
_cell.angle_beta   90.00
_cell.angle_gamma   90.00
#
_symmetry.space_group_name_H-M   'P 1'
#
loop_
_entity.id
_entity.type
_entity.pdbx_description
1 polymer ?
#
loop_
_entity_poly.entity_id
_entity_poly.type
_entity_poly.pdbx_seq_one_letter_code
_entity_poly.pdbx_strand_id
1 'polypeptide(L)'
;SVVANFATTGSDGKRYHVDFYNLDVIISVGYRVKSLRGTQFRIWATNILKEYMIKGFALDDERLKNLGGGNYFDELLARIRDIRSSEKVFWRKVLEIYATSIDYNPKAESSVQFFKQVQNKMHWAAHKHTAAEVIYQRADADKDNKGLTTWSGKRIKLSDVEVAKNYLDEKELDALNKIVTAYLDIAE
;
A
#
# COMPACT_ATOMS: atom_id res chain seq x y z
N SER A 1 -0.66 14.32 26.44
CA SER A 1 -0.47 13.86 27.82
C SER A 1 0.21 12.50 27.83
N VAL A 2 1.21 12.33 28.68
CA VAL A 2 2.00 11.09 28.79
C VAL A 2 1.30 10.06 29.69
N VAL A 3 0.54 10.54 30.65
CA VAL A 3 -0.25 9.76 31.62
C VAL A 3 -1.66 10.31 31.67
N ALA A 4 -2.65 9.44 31.67
CA ALA A 4 -4.06 9.77 31.90
C ALA A 4 -4.60 8.86 33.00
N ASN A 5 -5.35 9.43 33.94
CA ASN A 5 -5.97 8.69 35.03
C ASN A 5 -7.47 8.48 34.73
N PHE A 6 -7.93 7.25 34.76
CA PHE A 6 -9.33 6.89 34.54
C PHE A 6 -9.85 6.06 35.71
N ALA A 7 -11.12 6.28 36.04
CA ALA A 7 -11.83 5.43 36.99
C ALA A 7 -12.40 4.20 36.24
N THR A 8 -11.94 3.01 36.63
CA THR A 8 -12.46 1.73 36.12
C THR A 8 -13.17 0.97 37.22
N THR A 9 -14.21 0.22 36.87
CA THR A 9 -14.91 -0.66 37.81
C THR A 9 -14.31 -2.04 37.72
N GLY A 10 -13.78 -2.55 38.80
CA GLY A 10 -13.24 -3.90 38.88
C GLY A 10 -14.33 -4.97 38.86
N SER A 11 -13.95 -6.23 38.72
CA SER A 11 -14.86 -7.39 38.78
C SER A 11 -15.56 -7.57 40.13
N ASP A 12 -15.03 -6.90 41.17
CA ASP A 12 -15.62 -6.83 42.53
C ASP A 12 -16.62 -5.68 42.69
N GLY A 13 -16.97 -4.95 41.64
CA GLY A 13 -17.89 -3.81 41.63
C GLY A 13 -17.33 -2.51 42.22
N LYS A 14 -16.07 -2.47 42.65
CA LYS A 14 -15.43 -1.27 43.20
C LYS A 14 -14.81 -0.42 42.12
N ARG A 15 -14.76 0.89 42.36
CA ARG A 15 -14.07 1.86 41.47
C ARG A 15 -12.61 1.97 41.84
N TYR A 16 -11.76 1.83 40.84
CA TYR A 16 -10.32 1.99 40.95
C TYR A 16 -9.88 3.13 40.05
N HIS A 17 -8.96 3.96 40.51
CA HIS A 17 -8.24 4.93 39.68
C HIS A 17 -7.02 4.25 39.10
N VAL A 18 -6.97 4.14 37.80
CA VAL A 18 -5.87 3.47 37.08
C VAL A 18 -5.16 4.45 36.16
N ASP A 19 -3.85 4.48 36.22
CA ASP A 19 -3.01 5.26 35.34
C ASP A 19 -2.84 4.53 34.00
N PHE A 20 -3.16 5.23 32.90
CA PHE A 20 -2.92 4.79 31.55
C PHE A 20 -1.73 5.55 30.98
N TYR A 21 -0.84 4.84 30.33
CA TYR A 21 0.38 5.39 29.76
C TYR A 21 0.29 5.36 28.23
N ASN A 22 0.86 6.37 27.56
CA ASN A 22 0.96 6.38 26.12
C ASN A 22 1.98 5.35 25.62
N LEU A 23 1.97 5.07 24.32
CA LEU A 23 2.84 4.07 23.69
C LEU A 23 4.33 4.40 23.89
N ASP A 24 4.71 5.68 23.91
CA ASP A 24 6.11 6.08 24.07
C ASP A 24 6.68 5.65 25.43
N VAL A 25 5.86 5.77 26.48
CA VAL A 25 6.24 5.30 27.83
C VAL A 25 6.32 3.78 27.84
N ILE A 26 5.35 3.08 27.25
CA ILE A 26 5.34 1.62 27.20
C ILE A 26 6.62 1.11 26.50
N ILE A 27 6.99 1.70 25.37
CA ILE A 27 8.20 1.35 24.65
C ILE A 27 9.44 1.64 25.50
N SER A 28 9.55 2.85 26.06
CA SER A 28 10.71 3.27 26.86
C SER A 28 10.92 2.39 28.08
N VAL A 29 9.85 2.04 28.78
CA VAL A 29 9.89 1.17 29.97
C VAL A 29 10.13 -0.28 29.55
N GLY A 30 9.44 -0.77 28.54
CA GLY A 30 9.53 -2.14 28.06
C GLY A 30 10.97 -2.56 27.66
N TYR A 31 11.76 -1.62 27.15
CA TYR A 31 13.17 -1.88 26.82
C TYR A 31 14.14 -1.76 28.01
N ARG A 32 13.76 -1.08 29.08
CA ARG A 32 14.63 -0.83 30.25
C ARG A 32 14.39 -1.77 31.43
N VAL A 33 13.15 -2.21 31.62
CA VAL A 33 12.76 -3.00 32.79
C VAL A 33 13.26 -4.43 32.68
N LYS A 34 14.03 -4.88 33.72
CA LYS A 34 14.47 -6.27 33.86
C LYS A 34 13.38 -7.12 34.52
N SER A 35 12.26 -7.36 33.82
CA SER A 35 11.17 -8.20 34.29
C SER A 35 10.77 -9.22 33.23
N LEU A 36 10.07 -10.27 33.65
CA LEU A 36 9.51 -11.26 32.73
C LEU A 36 8.59 -10.60 31.67
N ARG A 37 7.73 -9.67 32.08
CA ARG A 37 6.85 -8.91 31.17
C ARG A 37 7.64 -8.02 30.20
N GLY A 38 8.69 -7.34 30.67
CA GLY A 38 9.57 -6.58 29.80
C GLY A 38 10.31 -7.45 28.79
N THR A 39 10.68 -8.67 29.17
CA THR A 39 11.29 -9.63 28.24
C THR A 39 10.30 -10.10 27.19
N GLN A 40 9.07 -10.46 27.56
CA GLN A 40 8.00 -10.83 26.64
C GLN A 40 7.70 -9.72 25.65
N PHE A 41 7.62 -8.47 26.13
CA PHE A 41 7.41 -7.30 25.27
C PHE A 41 8.54 -7.15 24.24
N ARG A 42 9.80 -7.26 24.66
CA ARG A 42 10.95 -7.16 23.73
C ARG A 42 10.96 -8.25 22.68
N ILE A 43 10.63 -9.48 23.05
CA ILE A 43 10.52 -10.60 22.08
C ILE A 43 9.44 -10.29 21.06
N TRP A 44 8.25 -9.92 21.52
CA TRP A 44 7.14 -9.56 20.64
C TRP A 44 7.50 -8.39 19.70
N ALA A 45 7.99 -7.28 20.24
CA ALA A 45 8.36 -6.10 19.45
C ALA A 45 9.47 -6.40 18.44
N THR A 46 10.45 -7.23 18.82
CA THR A 46 11.53 -7.64 17.92
C THR A 46 11.01 -8.51 16.78
N ASN A 47 10.05 -9.38 17.03
CA ASN A 47 9.47 -10.22 16.00
C ASN A 47 8.68 -9.39 14.97
N ILE A 48 7.84 -8.46 15.43
CA ILE A 48 7.13 -7.52 14.58
C ILE A 48 8.10 -6.69 13.72
N LEU A 49 9.15 -6.15 14.35
CA LEU A 49 10.13 -5.36 13.62
C LEU A 49 10.90 -6.18 12.58
N LYS A 50 11.31 -7.40 12.92
CA LYS A 50 11.96 -8.32 11.97
C LYS A 50 11.06 -8.64 10.80
N GLU A 51 9.79 -8.95 11.06
CA GLU A 51 8.81 -9.23 10.01
C GLU A 51 8.66 -8.04 9.06
N TYR A 52 8.49 -6.84 9.61
CA TYR A 52 8.41 -5.62 8.82
C TYR A 52 9.68 -5.35 8.00
N MET A 53 10.86 -5.52 8.58
CA MET A 53 12.14 -5.30 7.88
C MET A 53 12.39 -6.31 6.73
N ILE A 54 11.97 -7.55 6.91
CA ILE A 54 12.17 -8.61 5.91
C ILE A 54 11.11 -8.57 4.82
N LYS A 55 9.83 -8.45 5.21
CA LYS A 55 8.67 -8.56 4.29
C LYS A 55 8.17 -7.20 3.80
N GLY A 56 8.46 -6.10 4.52
CA GLY A 56 7.90 -4.77 4.28
C GLY A 56 6.51 -4.56 4.89
N PHE A 57 5.97 -5.54 5.61
CA PHE A 57 4.70 -5.45 6.33
C PHE A 57 4.69 -6.37 7.55
N ALA A 58 3.82 -6.07 8.53
CA ALA A 58 3.44 -6.93 9.64
C ALA A 58 1.92 -6.75 9.84
N LEU A 59 1.17 -7.85 9.87
CA LEU A 59 -0.30 -7.85 9.96
C LEU A 59 -0.75 -8.61 11.19
N ASP A 60 -1.81 -8.11 11.81
CA ASP A 60 -2.57 -8.80 12.84
C ASP A 60 -3.84 -9.39 12.20
N ASP A 61 -3.71 -10.59 11.67
CA ASP A 61 -4.78 -11.28 10.93
C ASP A 61 -6.03 -11.48 11.77
N GLU A 62 -5.88 -11.81 13.05
CA GLU A 62 -7.01 -12.01 13.95
C GLU A 62 -7.76 -10.70 14.17
N ARG A 63 -7.04 -9.63 14.40
CA ARG A 63 -7.63 -8.31 14.56
C ARG A 63 -8.35 -7.86 13.30
N LEU A 64 -7.76 -8.07 12.12
CA LEU A 64 -8.38 -7.70 10.84
C LEU A 64 -9.64 -8.52 10.53
N LYS A 65 -9.69 -9.80 10.95
CA LYS A 65 -10.86 -10.67 10.78
C LYS A 65 -11.98 -10.35 11.78
N ASN A 66 -11.64 -9.99 13.02
CA ASN A 66 -12.61 -9.88 14.12
C ASN A 66 -13.15 -8.46 14.36
N LEU A 67 -12.55 -7.44 13.77
CA LEU A 67 -12.95 -6.04 13.95
C LEU A 67 -14.21 -5.63 13.17
N GLY A 68 -15.12 -6.53 12.88
CA GLY A 68 -16.47 -6.19 12.44
C GLY A 68 -16.57 -4.95 11.52
N GLY A 69 -15.73 -4.82 10.53
CA GLY A 69 -15.84 -3.77 9.53
C GLY A 69 -15.31 -2.40 9.90
N GLY A 70 -14.32 -2.29 10.75
CA GLY A 70 -13.56 -1.03 10.84
C GLY A 70 -12.88 -0.70 9.51
N ASN A 71 -12.77 0.58 9.17
CA ASN A 71 -12.19 1.09 7.92
C ASN A 71 -10.78 0.55 7.60
N TYR A 72 -10.11 -0.10 8.55
CA TYR A 72 -8.74 -0.60 8.39
C TYR A 72 -8.61 -1.77 7.39
N PHE A 73 -9.62 -2.62 7.28
CA PHE A 73 -9.60 -3.69 6.29
C PHE A 73 -9.76 -3.14 4.87
N ASP A 74 -10.66 -2.17 4.69
CA ASP A 74 -10.85 -1.49 3.40
C ASP A 74 -9.60 -0.67 3.02
N GLU A 75 -8.97 -0.01 4.00
CA GLU A 75 -7.69 0.68 3.82
C GLU A 75 -6.59 -0.27 3.36
N LEU A 76 -6.48 -1.44 4.01
CA LEU A 76 -5.51 -2.48 3.61
C LEU A 76 -5.76 -2.96 2.19
N LEU A 77 -7.02 -3.25 1.84
CA LEU A 77 -7.39 -3.67 0.48
C LEU A 77 -7.07 -2.61 -0.57
N ALA A 78 -7.36 -1.34 -0.28
CA ALA A 78 -7.04 -0.24 -1.17
C ALA A 78 -5.51 -0.14 -1.39
N ARG A 79 -4.73 -0.31 -0.34
CA ARG A 79 -3.27 -0.29 -0.38
C ARG A 79 -2.69 -1.47 -1.17
N ILE A 80 -3.25 -2.68 -1.00
CA ILE A 80 -2.86 -3.86 -1.77
C ILE A 80 -3.16 -3.64 -3.27
N ARG A 81 -4.35 -3.12 -3.60
CA ARG A 81 -4.72 -2.79 -4.97
C ARG A 81 -3.77 -1.76 -5.60
N ASP A 82 -3.41 -0.73 -4.85
CA ASP A 82 -2.46 0.28 -5.30
C ASP A 82 -1.06 -0.31 -5.57
N ILE A 83 -0.57 -1.20 -4.70
CA ILE A 83 0.69 -1.90 -4.90
C ILE A 83 0.63 -2.80 -6.14
N ARG A 84 -0.43 -3.60 -6.31
CA ARG A 84 -0.63 -4.49 -7.47
C ARG A 84 -0.71 -3.72 -8.79
N SER A 85 -1.35 -2.58 -8.79
CA SER A 85 -1.49 -1.72 -9.96
C SER A 85 -0.30 -0.79 -10.22
N SER A 86 0.72 -0.81 -9.33
CA SER A 86 1.95 -0.09 -9.62
C SER A 86 2.59 -0.66 -10.89
N GLU A 87 3.05 0.23 -11.75
CA GLU A 87 3.57 -0.13 -13.08
C GLU A 87 4.58 -1.29 -13.03
N LYS A 88 5.50 -1.23 -12.07
CA LYS A 88 6.55 -2.23 -11.90
C LYS A 88 6.02 -3.61 -11.49
N VAL A 89 5.03 -3.67 -10.59
CA VAL A 89 4.44 -4.95 -10.12
C VAL A 89 3.52 -5.50 -11.19
N PHE A 90 2.69 -4.67 -11.79
CA PHE A 90 1.81 -5.04 -12.89
C PHE A 90 2.60 -5.64 -14.06
N TRP A 91 3.67 -4.98 -14.51
CA TRP A 91 4.55 -5.48 -15.55
C TRP A 91 5.13 -6.86 -15.24
N ARG A 92 5.64 -7.04 -14.03
CA ARG A 92 6.19 -8.34 -13.62
C ARG A 92 5.12 -9.43 -13.68
N LYS A 93 3.91 -9.17 -13.21
CA LYS A 93 2.81 -10.14 -13.21
C LYS A 93 2.34 -10.46 -14.63
N VAL A 94 2.19 -9.48 -15.49
CA VAL A 94 1.85 -9.70 -16.90
C VAL A 94 2.94 -10.51 -17.61
N LEU A 95 4.22 -10.24 -17.30
CA LEU A 95 5.35 -11.03 -17.79
C LEU A 95 5.29 -12.48 -17.32
N GLU A 96 5.01 -12.73 -16.04
CA GLU A 96 4.87 -14.08 -15.49
C GLU A 96 3.77 -14.86 -16.20
N ILE A 97 2.60 -14.25 -16.44
CA ILE A 97 1.48 -14.86 -17.17
C ILE A 97 1.86 -15.14 -18.61
N TYR A 98 2.45 -14.17 -19.30
CA TYR A 98 2.84 -14.31 -20.70
C TYR A 98 3.98 -15.31 -20.91
N ALA A 99 4.87 -15.45 -19.93
CA ALA A 99 5.98 -16.42 -19.96
C ALA A 99 5.53 -17.89 -19.90
N THR A 100 4.25 -18.15 -19.62
CA THR A 100 3.66 -19.52 -19.73
C THR A 100 3.46 -19.95 -21.18
N SER A 101 3.52 -19.03 -22.15
CA SER A 101 3.40 -19.34 -23.59
C SER A 101 4.68 -20.01 -24.10
N ILE A 102 4.52 -21.05 -24.94
CA ILE A 102 5.62 -21.88 -25.46
C ILE A 102 6.63 -21.07 -26.29
N ASP A 103 6.17 -20.04 -26.97
CA ASP A 103 6.91 -19.20 -27.91
C ASP A 103 7.26 -17.81 -27.32
N TYR A 104 7.25 -17.70 -26.00
CA TYR A 104 7.57 -16.44 -25.33
C TYR A 104 9.03 -16.01 -25.57
N ASN A 105 9.17 -14.80 -26.12
CA ASN A 105 10.46 -14.10 -26.22
C ASN A 105 10.30 -12.65 -25.69
N PRO A 106 10.90 -12.32 -24.52
CA PRO A 106 10.74 -11.00 -23.92
C PRO A 106 11.31 -9.85 -24.75
N LYS A 107 12.21 -10.16 -25.70
CA LYS A 107 12.84 -9.17 -26.58
C LYS A 107 12.15 -9.06 -27.94
N ALA A 108 11.16 -9.92 -28.21
CA ALA A 108 10.41 -9.81 -29.45
C ALA A 108 9.57 -8.54 -29.48
N GLU A 109 9.53 -7.88 -30.62
CA GLU A 109 8.75 -6.65 -30.82
C GLU A 109 7.26 -6.88 -30.52
N SER A 110 6.74 -8.05 -30.86
CA SER A 110 5.36 -8.47 -30.54
C SER A 110 5.07 -8.46 -29.03
N SER A 111 6.02 -8.91 -28.20
CA SER A 111 5.88 -8.88 -26.74
C SER A 111 5.84 -7.45 -26.21
N VAL A 112 6.71 -6.58 -26.69
CA VAL A 112 6.74 -5.17 -26.30
C VAL A 112 5.45 -4.45 -26.71
N GLN A 113 4.94 -4.74 -27.93
CA GLN A 113 3.68 -4.16 -28.41
C GLN A 113 2.48 -4.66 -27.61
N PHE A 114 2.43 -5.96 -27.29
CA PHE A 114 1.38 -6.53 -26.46
C PHE A 114 1.26 -5.80 -25.13
N PHE A 115 2.38 -5.59 -24.44
CA PHE A 115 2.39 -4.88 -23.17
C PHE A 115 1.88 -3.44 -23.29
N LYS A 116 2.33 -2.70 -24.28
CA LYS A 116 1.83 -1.34 -24.54
C LYS A 116 0.32 -1.33 -24.77
N GLN A 117 -0.18 -2.32 -25.50
CA GLN A 117 -1.61 -2.44 -25.76
C GLN A 117 -2.41 -2.75 -24.50
N VAL A 118 -1.94 -3.67 -23.65
CA VAL A 118 -2.59 -3.99 -22.37
C VAL A 118 -2.66 -2.75 -21.48
N GLN A 119 -1.54 -2.05 -21.30
CA GLN A 119 -1.49 -0.82 -20.53
C GLN A 119 -2.47 0.24 -21.08
N ASN A 120 -2.43 0.51 -22.36
CA ASN A 120 -3.31 1.50 -22.99
C ASN A 120 -4.79 1.12 -22.87
N LYS A 121 -5.14 -0.16 -23.01
CA LYS A 121 -6.54 -0.62 -22.82
C LYS A 121 -7.02 -0.42 -21.39
N MET A 122 -6.17 -0.64 -20.39
CA MET A 122 -6.51 -0.42 -18.99
C MET A 122 -6.71 1.07 -18.67
N HIS A 123 -5.82 1.92 -19.15
CA HIS A 123 -5.99 3.36 -19.03
C HIS A 123 -7.27 3.83 -19.73
N TRP A 124 -7.49 3.37 -20.96
CA TRP A 124 -8.71 3.71 -21.69
C TRP A 124 -9.99 3.27 -20.97
N ALA A 125 -9.99 2.08 -20.39
CA ALA A 125 -11.15 1.59 -19.63
C ALA A 125 -11.40 2.44 -18.39
N ALA A 126 -10.34 2.90 -17.71
CA ALA A 126 -10.44 3.68 -16.48
C ALA A 126 -10.88 5.13 -16.73
N HIS A 127 -10.31 5.81 -17.72
CA HIS A 127 -10.49 7.27 -17.89
C HIS A 127 -10.54 7.75 -19.36
N LYS A 128 -10.71 6.83 -20.32
CA LYS A 128 -10.91 7.14 -21.77
C LYS A 128 -9.72 7.80 -22.48
N HIS A 129 -8.52 7.69 -21.92
CA HIS A 129 -7.29 8.14 -22.54
C HIS A 129 -6.22 7.05 -22.44
N THR A 130 -5.30 7.03 -23.37
CA THR A 130 -4.08 6.21 -23.25
C THR A 130 -3.11 6.83 -22.27
N ALA A 131 -2.12 6.06 -21.81
CA ALA A 131 -1.10 6.58 -20.90
C ALA A 131 -0.37 7.82 -21.48
N ALA A 132 -0.02 7.78 -22.76
CA ALA A 132 0.64 8.90 -23.42
C ALA A 132 -0.24 10.15 -23.52
N GLU A 133 -1.52 9.98 -23.82
CA GLU A 133 -2.49 11.09 -23.89
C GLU A 133 -2.69 11.77 -22.53
N VAL A 134 -2.73 10.99 -21.43
CA VAL A 134 -2.80 11.55 -20.07
C VAL A 134 -1.60 12.43 -19.80
N ILE A 135 -0.39 11.93 -20.06
CA ILE A 135 0.84 12.71 -19.84
C ILE A 135 0.82 13.97 -20.69
N TYR A 136 0.51 13.84 -21.99
CA TYR A 136 0.48 14.97 -22.93
C TYR A 136 -0.51 16.08 -22.53
N GLN A 137 -1.67 15.70 -22.02
CA GLN A 137 -2.73 16.66 -21.65
C GLN A 137 -2.51 17.29 -20.27
N ARG A 138 -1.87 16.57 -19.33
CA ARG A 138 -1.81 16.98 -17.93
C ARG A 138 -0.45 17.46 -17.48
N ALA A 139 0.63 17.04 -18.12
CA ALA A 139 1.97 17.54 -17.83
C ALA A 139 2.07 19.00 -18.26
N ASP A 140 2.44 19.86 -17.31
CA ASP A 140 2.56 21.29 -17.54
C ASP A 140 3.63 21.85 -16.61
N ALA A 141 4.68 22.41 -17.18
CA ALA A 141 5.82 22.95 -16.44
C ALA A 141 5.44 24.14 -15.54
N ASP A 142 4.38 24.86 -15.90
CA ASP A 142 3.94 26.08 -15.24
C ASP A 142 2.93 25.79 -14.11
N LYS A 143 2.39 24.58 -14.06
CA LYS A 143 1.49 24.16 -12.98
C LYS A 143 2.25 23.71 -11.71
N ASP A 144 1.56 23.87 -10.59
CA ASP A 144 2.00 23.27 -9.34
C ASP A 144 2.28 21.79 -9.53
N ASN A 145 3.41 21.32 -8.98
CA ASN A 145 3.86 19.93 -9.12
C ASN A 145 3.93 19.43 -10.58
N LYS A 146 4.02 20.33 -11.57
CA LYS A 146 4.08 20.02 -13.01
C LYS A 146 2.86 19.22 -13.50
N GLY A 147 1.72 19.40 -12.85
CA GLY A 147 0.46 18.69 -13.13
C GLY A 147 0.37 17.29 -12.51
N LEU A 148 1.37 16.82 -11.76
CA LEU A 148 1.30 15.53 -11.06
C LEU A 148 0.41 15.63 -9.81
N THR A 149 -0.33 14.56 -9.57
CA THR A 149 -1.12 14.36 -8.35
C THR A 149 -0.33 13.57 -7.29
N THR A 150 0.58 12.70 -7.74
CA THR A 150 1.45 11.88 -6.87
C THR A 150 2.86 11.78 -7.43
N TRP A 151 3.85 11.57 -6.57
CA TRP A 151 5.25 11.32 -6.95
C TRP A 151 6.01 10.60 -5.84
N SER A 152 7.19 10.03 -6.14
CA SER A 152 8.03 9.32 -5.19
C SER A 152 8.98 10.27 -4.45
N GLY A 153 8.97 10.23 -3.12
CA GLY A 153 9.92 10.98 -2.27
C GLY A 153 9.61 12.46 -2.11
N LYS A 154 10.63 13.25 -1.74
CA LYS A 154 10.46 14.68 -1.40
C LYS A 154 10.45 15.63 -2.60
N ARG A 155 10.97 15.20 -3.75
CA ARG A 155 11.09 16.01 -4.97
C ARG A 155 10.68 15.19 -6.17
N ILE A 156 10.02 15.84 -7.11
CA ILE A 156 9.63 15.25 -8.39
C ILE A 156 10.90 14.95 -9.20
N LYS A 157 10.97 13.75 -9.74
CA LYS A 157 12.04 13.26 -10.62
C LYS A 157 11.49 13.08 -12.04
N LEU A 158 12.38 12.99 -13.02
CA LEU A 158 12.00 12.72 -14.41
C LEU A 158 11.21 11.39 -14.51
N SER A 159 11.65 10.37 -13.78
CA SER A 159 10.94 9.10 -13.71
C SER A 159 9.50 9.18 -13.17
N ASP A 160 9.17 10.20 -12.39
CA ASP A 160 7.79 10.40 -11.91
C ASP A 160 6.93 11.05 -13.00
N VAL A 161 7.53 11.93 -13.82
CA VAL A 161 6.85 12.64 -14.92
C VAL A 161 6.48 11.71 -16.07
N GLU A 162 7.25 10.64 -16.28
CA GLU A 162 7.04 9.65 -17.33
C GLU A 162 5.93 8.61 -17.00
N VAL A 163 5.38 8.63 -15.80
CA VAL A 163 4.37 7.67 -15.33
C VAL A 163 2.99 8.31 -15.38
N ALA A 164 2.14 7.86 -16.31
CA ALA A 164 0.77 8.37 -16.49
C ALA A 164 -0.09 8.29 -15.23
N LYS A 165 0.07 7.24 -14.42
CA LYS A 165 -0.64 7.04 -13.16
C LYS A 165 -0.47 8.21 -12.20
N ASN A 166 0.67 8.89 -12.25
CA ASN A 166 0.98 10.03 -11.39
C ASN A 166 0.20 11.32 -11.70
N TYR A 167 -0.56 11.32 -12.80
CA TYR A 167 -1.42 12.44 -13.22
C TYR A 167 -2.91 12.16 -13.02
N LEU A 168 -3.27 10.98 -12.53
CA LEU A 168 -4.67 10.59 -12.34
C LEU A 168 -5.24 11.21 -11.07
N ASP A 169 -6.51 11.58 -11.12
CA ASP A 169 -7.25 11.93 -9.92
C ASP A 169 -7.60 10.66 -9.10
N GLU A 170 -8.14 10.86 -7.90
CA GLU A 170 -8.45 9.77 -6.98
C GLU A 170 -9.48 8.78 -7.55
N LYS A 171 -10.47 9.26 -8.31
CA LYS A 171 -11.51 8.42 -8.91
C LYS A 171 -10.95 7.60 -10.08
N GLU A 172 -10.16 8.24 -10.94
CA GLU A 172 -9.49 7.58 -12.06
C GLU A 172 -8.50 6.53 -11.57
N LEU A 173 -7.76 6.85 -10.52
CA LEU A 173 -6.80 5.96 -9.88
C LEU A 173 -7.50 4.73 -9.28
N ASP A 174 -8.60 4.92 -8.55
CA ASP A 174 -9.39 3.82 -7.98
C ASP A 174 -9.98 2.93 -9.09
N ALA A 175 -10.51 3.53 -10.17
CA ALA A 175 -11.00 2.79 -11.33
C ALA A 175 -9.89 1.96 -11.97
N LEU A 176 -8.73 2.55 -12.23
CA LEU A 176 -7.57 1.85 -12.80
C LEU A 176 -7.11 0.69 -11.89
N ASN A 177 -7.01 0.93 -10.58
CA ASN A 177 -6.60 -0.06 -9.60
C ASN A 177 -7.56 -1.25 -9.56
N LYS A 178 -8.87 -1.02 -9.66
CA LYS A 178 -9.90 -2.07 -9.72
C LYS A 178 -9.79 -2.88 -11.02
N ILE A 179 -9.63 -2.22 -12.16
CA ILE A 179 -9.49 -2.89 -13.47
C ILE A 179 -8.23 -3.76 -13.50
N VAL A 180 -7.09 -3.24 -13.06
CA VAL A 180 -5.83 -3.99 -12.99
C VAL A 180 -5.95 -5.21 -12.07
N THR A 181 -6.58 -5.03 -10.90
CA THR A 181 -6.79 -6.12 -9.94
C THR A 181 -7.65 -7.20 -10.54
N ALA A 182 -8.80 -6.84 -11.14
CA ALA A 182 -9.71 -7.81 -11.77
C ALA A 182 -9.03 -8.56 -12.93
N TYR A 183 -8.23 -7.85 -13.75
CA TYR A 183 -7.48 -8.48 -14.83
C TYR A 183 -6.48 -9.51 -14.29
N LEU A 184 -5.71 -9.17 -13.27
CA LEU A 184 -4.74 -10.08 -12.67
C LEU A 184 -5.41 -11.29 -12.01
N ASP A 185 -6.53 -11.07 -11.31
CA ASP A 185 -7.30 -12.14 -10.64
C ASP A 185 -7.91 -13.15 -11.63
N ILE A 186 -8.25 -12.71 -12.86
CA ILE A 186 -8.75 -13.60 -13.92
C ILE A 186 -7.59 -14.33 -14.62
N ALA A 187 -6.42 -13.73 -14.68
CA ALA A 187 -5.28 -14.23 -15.44
C ALA A 187 -4.36 -15.15 -14.61
N GLU A 188 -4.41 -15.12 -13.27
CA GLU A 188 -3.73 -16.05 -12.36
C GLU A 188 -4.48 -17.38 -12.25
#